data_697c8302a1e480541af3fbd9ac5371f5
#
_entry.id   697c8302a1e480541af3fbd9ac5371f5
#
_cell.length_a   1.000
_cell.length_b   1.000
_cell.length_c   1.000
_cell.angle_alpha   90.00
_cell.angle_beta   90.00
_cell.angle_gamma   90.00
#
_symmetry.space_group_name_H-M   'P 1'
#
loop_
_entity.id
_entity.type
_entity.pdbx_description
1 polymer ?
#
loop_
_entity_poly.entity_id
_entity_poly.type
_entity_poly.pdbx_seq_one_letter_code
_entity_poly.pdbx_strand_id
1 'polypeptide(L)'
;MRTRAVVTALLVLLVLAAPAGATKYAGEFLKIQVGARALGMGGAFTAVADDATAPYWNPAGMVYLPYREVIPQHQEKFGSLANHDYLGGVWPLGGTAGQNGALGVGLLRFAVDDIPVTPRPGALQPGIDFLDYGLDNDPTTPDEGQADGVWQPGERLLLDADDLYMASSSDMAMILSYARQRGRHLAFGGSLKFVRQSIPDTLPGEHVTSFGAGLDAGVLYMPSDAVTLGAVVHDLTTTYLAWSNGTRELIAPTMDTGAACTFHPAERHALTWALDLAWGFERRRADAQMSVGAVTLDVRTGLEYWYRGLLAVRSGVNVKDLAFGAGLRYKQVGVDYAAQLHRFFAADDDQFPDDTNLDVTHLVSASFSW
;
A
#
# COMPACT_ATOMS: atom_id res chain seq x y z
N MET A 1 18.05 -21.09 25.45
CA MET A 1 17.83 -21.91 24.24
C MET A 1 16.70 -21.37 23.34
N ARG A 2 15.59 -20.82 23.87
CA ARG A 2 14.42 -20.37 23.09
C ARG A 2 14.68 -19.11 22.25
N THR A 3 15.45 -18.14 22.76
CA THR A 3 15.82 -16.92 22.01
C THR A 3 16.73 -17.21 20.81
N ARG A 4 17.62 -18.18 20.92
CA ARG A 4 18.47 -18.60 19.79
C ARG A 4 17.67 -19.24 18.67
N ALA A 5 16.62 -20.00 18.98
CA ALA A 5 15.76 -20.63 17.97
C ALA A 5 14.95 -19.58 17.18
N VAL A 6 14.46 -18.53 17.81
CA VAL A 6 13.74 -17.42 17.16
C VAL A 6 14.67 -16.62 16.24
N VAL A 7 15.87 -16.29 16.73
CA VAL A 7 16.89 -15.59 15.93
C VAL A 7 17.35 -16.44 14.75
N THR A 8 17.53 -17.77 14.96
CA THR A 8 17.91 -18.68 13.87
C THR A 8 16.78 -18.82 12.85
N ALA A 9 15.52 -18.87 13.29
CA ALA A 9 14.37 -18.92 12.37
C ALA A 9 14.25 -17.63 11.54
N LEU A 10 14.47 -16.46 12.14
CA LEU A 10 14.53 -15.17 11.44
C LEU A 10 15.70 -15.12 10.44
N LEU A 11 16.89 -15.60 10.83
CA LEU A 11 18.03 -15.67 9.93
C LEU A 11 17.85 -16.67 8.79
N VAL A 12 17.19 -17.79 9.02
CA VAL A 12 16.86 -18.78 7.97
C VAL A 12 15.81 -18.21 6.99
N LEU A 13 14.83 -17.45 7.47
CA LEU A 13 13.87 -16.72 6.63
C LEU A 13 14.57 -15.67 5.75
N LEU A 14 15.58 -14.97 6.30
CA LEU A 14 16.39 -14.00 5.55
C LEU A 14 17.24 -14.66 4.43
N VAL A 15 17.71 -15.88 4.65
CA VAL A 15 18.55 -16.63 3.67
C VAL A 15 17.69 -17.24 2.55
N LEU A 16 16.42 -17.54 2.83
CA LEU A 16 15.49 -18.10 1.84
C LEU A 16 14.93 -17.04 0.87
N ALA A 17 15.12 -15.75 1.14
CA ALA A 17 14.84 -14.68 0.19
C ALA A 17 15.92 -14.67 -0.92
N ALA A 18 15.90 -15.71 -1.78
CA ALA A 18 16.67 -15.68 -3.02
C ALA A 18 16.27 -14.43 -3.81
N PRO A 19 17.21 -13.75 -4.50
CA PRO A 19 16.88 -12.64 -5.36
C PRO A 19 15.98 -13.14 -6.49
N ALA A 20 14.68 -13.15 -6.26
CA ALA A 20 13.72 -13.29 -7.32
C ALA A 20 13.93 -12.06 -8.22
N GLY A 21 14.02 -12.28 -9.53
CA GLY A 21 13.97 -11.18 -10.50
C GLY A 21 12.58 -10.55 -10.44
N ALA A 22 12.31 -9.79 -9.36
CA ALA A 22 11.04 -9.10 -9.19
C ALA A 22 10.86 -8.09 -10.32
N THR A 23 9.66 -8.02 -10.85
CA THR A 23 9.30 -7.01 -11.83
C THR A 23 9.16 -5.69 -11.08
N LYS A 24 9.93 -4.68 -11.49
CA LYS A 24 9.83 -3.33 -10.94
C LYS A 24 8.38 -2.85 -11.13
N TYR A 25 7.75 -2.37 -10.05
CA TYR A 25 6.36 -1.90 -10.01
C TYR A 25 5.24 -2.97 -9.93
N ALA A 26 5.53 -4.26 -9.91
CA ALA A 26 4.50 -5.27 -9.68
C ALA A 26 3.88 -5.10 -8.29
N GLY A 27 2.55 -4.93 -8.23
CA GLY A 27 1.80 -4.85 -6.97
C GLY A 27 2.05 -3.60 -6.11
N GLU A 28 2.53 -2.49 -6.69
CA GLU A 28 2.82 -1.25 -5.94
C GLU A 28 1.60 -0.72 -5.15
N PHE A 29 0.39 -0.93 -5.64
CA PHE A 29 -0.83 -0.53 -4.91
C PHE A 29 -0.95 -1.21 -3.53
N LEU A 30 -0.36 -2.41 -3.35
CA LEU A 30 -0.32 -3.10 -2.06
C LEU A 30 0.57 -2.41 -1.02
N LYS A 31 1.43 -1.49 -1.43
CA LYS A 31 2.32 -0.70 -0.55
C LYS A 31 1.67 0.61 -0.10
N ILE A 32 0.51 0.97 -0.67
CA ILE A 32 -0.25 2.15 -0.25
C ILE A 32 -0.83 1.86 1.14
N GLN A 33 -0.47 2.69 2.11
CA GLN A 33 -0.84 2.50 3.51
C GLN A 33 -2.37 2.55 3.71
N VAL A 34 -2.88 1.67 4.56
CA VAL A 34 -4.29 1.62 4.95
C VAL A 34 -4.48 2.01 6.41
N GLY A 35 -5.63 2.60 6.75
CA GLY A 35 -5.98 3.04 8.09
C GLY A 35 -5.50 4.44 8.42
N ALA A 36 -6.44 5.38 8.67
CA ALA A 36 -6.09 6.75 9.06
C ALA A 36 -5.27 6.77 10.36
N ARG A 37 -5.51 5.83 11.27
CA ARG A 37 -4.71 5.68 12.48
C ARG A 37 -3.25 5.36 12.16
N ALA A 38 -2.99 4.39 11.30
CA ALA A 38 -1.64 3.99 10.92
C ALA A 38 -0.95 5.08 10.08
N LEU A 39 -1.66 5.69 9.12
CA LEU A 39 -1.12 6.80 8.32
C LEU A 39 -0.71 7.98 9.21
N GLY A 40 -1.55 8.36 10.19
CA GLY A 40 -1.25 9.43 11.14
C GLY A 40 -0.03 9.14 12.02
N MET A 41 0.37 7.87 12.17
CA MET A 41 1.60 7.42 12.82
C MET A 41 2.76 7.24 11.84
N GLY A 42 2.69 7.79 10.62
CA GLY A 42 3.72 7.63 9.59
C GLY A 42 3.91 6.19 9.11
N GLY A 43 2.92 5.30 9.32
CA GLY A 43 3.02 3.88 9.00
C GLY A 43 3.90 3.05 9.94
N ALA A 44 4.30 3.57 11.09
CA ALA A 44 4.95 2.79 12.16
C ALA A 44 3.88 2.01 12.92
N PHE A 45 3.44 0.88 12.38
CA PHE A 45 2.27 0.15 12.84
C PHE A 45 2.46 -1.36 13.01
N THR A 46 3.59 -1.92 12.61
CA THR A 46 3.89 -3.36 12.65
C THR A 46 3.75 -3.96 14.06
N ALA A 47 4.14 -3.20 15.10
CA ALA A 47 4.04 -3.61 16.50
C ALA A 47 2.78 -3.09 17.21
N VAL A 48 1.95 -2.27 16.51
CA VAL A 48 0.76 -1.59 17.08
C VAL A 48 -0.54 -2.16 16.49
N ALA A 49 -0.49 -2.93 15.42
CA ALA A 49 -1.63 -3.41 14.62
C ALA A 49 -2.67 -4.18 15.47
N ASP A 50 -3.51 -3.46 16.21
CA ASP A 50 -4.55 -3.96 17.13
C ASP A 50 -5.96 -3.47 16.77
N ASP A 51 -6.21 -3.22 15.47
CA ASP A 51 -7.50 -2.84 14.90
C ASP A 51 -7.83 -3.66 13.63
N ALA A 52 -8.95 -3.38 12.96
CA ALA A 52 -9.37 -4.13 11.77
C ALA A 52 -8.51 -3.88 10.53
N THR A 53 -7.43 -3.09 10.62
CA THR A 53 -6.39 -3.01 9.59
C THR A 53 -5.26 -4.03 9.79
N ALA A 54 -5.26 -4.77 10.91
CA ALA A 54 -4.25 -5.78 11.23
C ALA A 54 -4.06 -6.87 10.14
N PRO A 55 -5.09 -7.33 9.39
CA PRO A 55 -4.89 -8.23 8.26
C PRO A 55 -3.89 -7.72 7.23
N TYR A 56 -3.79 -6.40 7.04
CA TYR A 56 -2.85 -5.75 6.14
C TYR A 56 -1.48 -5.52 6.81
N TRP A 57 -1.45 -4.95 8.03
CA TRP A 57 -0.22 -4.52 8.69
C TRP A 57 0.58 -5.65 9.34
N ASN A 58 -0.09 -6.43 10.20
CA ASN A 58 0.48 -7.59 10.87
C ASN A 58 -0.65 -8.48 11.37
N PRO A 59 -0.95 -9.60 10.71
CA PRO A 59 -2.08 -10.44 11.07
C PRO A 59 -2.02 -10.98 12.51
N ALA A 60 -0.83 -11.07 13.11
CA ALA A 60 -0.69 -11.50 14.51
C ALA A 60 -1.40 -10.56 15.50
N GLY A 61 -1.60 -9.29 15.14
CA GLY A 61 -2.25 -8.29 16.00
C GLY A 61 -3.74 -8.51 16.21
N MET A 62 -4.39 -9.20 15.30
CA MET A 62 -5.84 -9.45 15.37
C MET A 62 -6.29 -10.11 16.67
N VAL A 63 -5.43 -10.89 17.35
CA VAL A 63 -5.80 -11.59 18.60
C VAL A 63 -5.92 -10.65 19.79
N TYR A 64 -5.43 -9.41 19.67
CA TYR A 64 -5.50 -8.40 20.73
C TYR A 64 -6.77 -7.56 20.67
N LEU A 65 -7.57 -7.67 19.60
CA LEU A 65 -8.89 -7.07 19.55
C LEU A 65 -9.85 -7.82 20.48
N PRO A 66 -10.43 -7.15 21.49
CA PRO A 66 -11.35 -7.80 22.41
C PRO A 66 -12.79 -7.91 21.88
N TYR A 67 -13.08 -7.31 20.73
CA TYR A 67 -14.40 -7.20 20.11
C TYR A 67 -14.28 -7.41 18.60
N ARG A 68 -15.42 -7.61 17.96
CA ARG A 68 -15.49 -7.59 16.49
C ARG A 68 -15.39 -6.16 16.01
N GLU A 69 -14.67 -5.95 14.94
CA GLU A 69 -14.50 -4.62 14.35
C GLU A 69 -14.52 -4.69 12.83
N VAL A 70 -15.11 -3.65 12.23
CA VAL A 70 -15.06 -3.39 10.78
C VAL A 70 -14.62 -1.95 10.56
N ILE A 71 -13.70 -1.75 9.61
CA ILE A 71 -13.16 -0.43 9.25
C ILE A 71 -13.30 -0.23 7.73
N PRO A 72 -14.28 0.54 7.24
CA PRO A 72 -14.25 1.13 5.92
C PRO A 72 -13.33 2.36 5.90
N GLN A 73 -12.65 2.56 4.77
CA GLN A 73 -11.75 3.67 4.50
C GLN A 73 -11.87 4.12 3.06
N HIS A 74 -11.73 5.43 2.86
CA HIS A 74 -11.57 6.05 1.55
C HIS A 74 -10.41 7.03 1.57
N GLN A 75 -9.60 7.03 0.51
CA GLN A 75 -8.45 7.89 0.32
C GLN A 75 -8.35 8.32 -1.13
N GLU A 76 -8.25 9.63 -1.35
CA GLU A 76 -7.91 10.21 -2.64
C GLU A 76 -6.39 10.40 -2.75
N LYS A 77 -5.84 10.08 -3.89
CA LYS A 77 -4.41 10.18 -4.21
C LYS A 77 -4.20 11.04 -5.46
N PHE A 78 -3.04 11.67 -5.53
CA PHE A 78 -2.59 12.41 -6.72
C PHE A 78 -3.59 13.48 -7.16
N GLY A 79 -4.11 14.29 -6.23
CA GLY A 79 -5.08 15.34 -6.52
C GLY A 79 -6.42 14.79 -7.02
N SER A 80 -6.90 13.70 -6.45
CA SER A 80 -8.14 12.98 -6.79
C SER A 80 -8.12 12.21 -8.14
N LEU A 81 -6.94 12.02 -8.72
CA LEU A 81 -6.79 11.19 -9.93
C LEU A 81 -6.95 9.69 -9.63
N ALA A 82 -6.68 9.26 -8.40
CA ALA A 82 -6.78 7.86 -8.02
C ALA A 82 -7.50 7.70 -6.68
N ASN A 83 -8.34 6.67 -6.60
CA ASN A 83 -9.07 6.28 -5.41
C ASN A 83 -8.46 5.02 -4.79
N HIS A 84 -8.23 5.06 -3.47
CA HIS A 84 -7.75 3.91 -2.70
C HIS A 84 -8.72 3.63 -1.56
N ASP A 85 -9.44 2.52 -1.69
CA ASP A 85 -10.45 2.06 -0.75
C ASP A 85 -9.96 0.85 0.02
N TYR A 86 -10.30 0.77 1.31
CA TYR A 86 -10.07 -0.40 2.13
C TYR A 86 -11.29 -0.73 2.98
N LEU A 87 -11.59 -2.02 3.09
CA LEU A 87 -12.56 -2.55 4.02
C LEU A 87 -11.91 -3.67 4.82
N GLY A 88 -11.64 -3.40 6.10
CA GLY A 88 -11.09 -4.38 7.04
C GLY A 88 -12.15 -4.93 7.97
N GLY A 89 -11.99 -6.18 8.38
CA GLY A 89 -12.84 -6.79 9.41
C GLY A 89 -12.08 -7.83 10.22
N VAL A 90 -12.28 -7.83 11.54
CA VAL A 90 -11.69 -8.81 12.46
C VAL A 90 -12.75 -9.38 13.39
N TRP A 91 -12.71 -10.69 13.54
CA TRP A 91 -13.63 -11.49 14.39
C TRP A 91 -12.84 -12.37 15.35
N PRO A 92 -12.74 -11.99 16.64
CA PRO A 92 -12.18 -12.85 17.68
C PRO A 92 -12.99 -14.15 17.81
N LEU A 93 -12.29 -15.28 17.92
CA LEU A 93 -12.89 -16.61 18.04
C LEU A 93 -12.97 -17.02 19.52
N GLY A 94 -14.14 -16.77 20.13
CA GLY A 94 -14.52 -17.23 21.46
C GLY A 94 -13.88 -16.50 22.66
N GLY A 95 -14.60 -16.40 23.75
CA GLY A 95 -14.16 -15.97 25.08
C GLY A 95 -13.63 -14.55 25.16
N THR A 96 -12.66 -14.36 26.03
CA THR A 96 -11.92 -13.13 26.21
C THR A 96 -10.77 -13.04 25.17
N ALA A 97 -10.71 -11.92 24.46
CA ALA A 97 -9.61 -11.47 23.59
C ALA A 97 -8.72 -12.59 23.01
N GLY A 98 -9.10 -13.14 21.87
CA GLY A 98 -8.21 -13.92 21.01
C GLY A 98 -7.64 -15.23 21.56
N GLN A 99 -8.06 -15.72 22.71
CA GLN A 99 -7.52 -16.96 23.30
C GLN A 99 -7.68 -18.17 22.38
N ASN A 100 -8.74 -18.21 21.58
CA ASN A 100 -8.99 -19.25 20.58
C ASN A 100 -8.56 -18.84 19.15
N GLY A 101 -8.00 -17.66 19.00
CA GLY A 101 -7.60 -17.06 17.73
C GLY A 101 -8.52 -15.94 17.26
N ALA A 102 -8.21 -15.41 16.08
CA ALA A 102 -9.02 -14.42 15.38
C ALA A 102 -9.01 -14.68 13.88
N LEU A 103 -10.12 -14.41 13.22
CA LEU A 103 -10.24 -14.36 11.78
C LEU A 103 -10.23 -12.91 11.32
N GLY A 104 -9.63 -12.65 10.16
CA GLY A 104 -9.59 -11.33 9.54
C GLY A 104 -9.83 -11.37 8.06
N VAL A 105 -10.41 -10.29 7.55
CA VAL A 105 -10.53 -10.02 6.12
C VAL A 105 -10.09 -8.60 5.84
N GLY A 106 -9.36 -8.41 4.73
CA GLY A 106 -9.03 -7.11 4.16
C GLY A 106 -9.39 -7.12 2.68
N LEU A 107 -10.07 -6.08 2.23
CA LEU A 107 -10.36 -5.84 0.82
C LEU A 107 -9.77 -4.48 0.46
N LEU A 108 -8.88 -4.46 -0.54
CA LEU A 108 -8.28 -3.25 -1.09
C LEU A 108 -8.78 -3.05 -2.51
N ARG A 109 -9.01 -1.81 -2.89
CA ARG A 109 -9.24 -1.38 -4.26
C ARG A 109 -8.44 -0.11 -4.52
N PHE A 110 -7.63 -0.12 -5.55
CA PHE A 110 -7.00 1.06 -6.11
C PHE A 110 -7.52 1.25 -7.53
N ALA A 111 -8.03 2.42 -7.86
CA ALA A 111 -8.61 2.68 -9.16
C ALA A 111 -8.21 4.06 -9.67
N VAL A 112 -7.99 4.13 -10.96
CA VAL A 112 -7.82 5.37 -11.72
C VAL A 112 -8.91 5.36 -12.78
N ASP A 113 -9.80 6.32 -12.70
CA ASP A 113 -10.89 6.50 -13.63
C ASP A 113 -10.55 7.64 -14.62
N ASP A 114 -11.32 7.76 -15.70
CA ASP A 114 -11.22 8.82 -16.70
C ASP A 114 -9.82 8.95 -17.34
N ILE A 115 -9.17 7.81 -17.62
CA ILE A 115 -7.89 7.77 -18.35
C ILE A 115 -8.17 8.02 -19.83
N PRO A 116 -7.72 9.17 -20.40
CA PRO A 116 -7.88 9.40 -21.83
C PRO A 116 -6.95 8.49 -22.63
N VAL A 117 -7.53 7.70 -23.51
CA VAL A 117 -6.79 6.77 -24.37
C VAL A 117 -6.97 7.19 -25.83
N THR A 118 -5.85 7.38 -26.52
CA THR A 118 -5.83 7.64 -27.97
C THR A 118 -6.02 6.34 -28.75
N PRO A 119 -6.71 6.37 -29.89
CA PRO A 119 -6.77 5.22 -30.79
C PRO A 119 -5.36 4.76 -31.20
N ARG A 120 -5.22 3.48 -31.56
CA ARG A 120 -3.94 2.98 -32.10
C ARG A 120 -3.59 3.69 -33.40
N PRO A 121 -2.29 3.92 -33.71
CA PRO A 121 -1.88 4.53 -34.96
C PRO A 121 -2.51 3.93 -36.21
N GLY A 122 -2.63 2.60 -36.29
CA GLY A 122 -3.26 1.90 -37.41
C GLY A 122 -4.79 1.95 -37.46
N ALA A 123 -5.44 2.53 -36.44
CA ALA A 123 -6.90 2.78 -36.43
C ALA A 123 -7.24 4.24 -36.77
N LEU A 124 -6.24 5.12 -36.81
CA LEU A 124 -6.42 6.53 -37.16
C LEU A 124 -6.63 6.68 -38.68
N GLN A 125 -7.51 7.59 -39.07
CA GLN A 125 -7.89 7.84 -40.46
C GLN A 125 -7.21 9.13 -40.96
N PRO A 126 -6.43 9.05 -42.09
CA PRO A 126 -5.80 10.23 -42.67
C PRO A 126 -6.84 11.29 -43.09
N GLY A 127 -6.55 12.55 -42.78
CA GLY A 127 -7.43 13.69 -43.07
C GLY A 127 -8.64 13.85 -42.12
N ILE A 128 -8.87 12.89 -41.20
CA ILE A 128 -9.90 12.93 -40.15
C ILE A 128 -9.21 13.03 -38.80
N ASP A 129 -8.39 12.04 -38.45
CA ASP A 129 -7.76 11.93 -37.13
C ASP A 129 -6.34 12.51 -37.11
N PHE A 130 -5.69 12.61 -38.25
CA PHE A 130 -4.36 13.20 -38.41
C PHE A 130 -4.12 13.78 -39.82
N LEU A 131 -3.13 14.67 -39.94
CA LEU A 131 -2.64 15.15 -41.21
C LEU A 131 -1.51 14.23 -41.67
N ASP A 132 -1.75 13.48 -42.74
CA ASP A 132 -0.80 12.58 -43.40
C ASP A 132 0.12 13.37 -44.32
N TYR A 133 0.89 14.30 -43.73
CA TYR A 133 1.77 15.22 -44.43
C TYR A 133 3.27 14.90 -44.23
N GLY A 134 3.55 13.76 -43.60
CA GLY A 134 4.91 13.36 -43.25
C GLY A 134 5.48 14.06 -42.01
N LEU A 135 6.74 13.84 -41.74
CA LEU A 135 7.40 14.26 -40.50
C LEU A 135 7.58 15.79 -40.40
N ASP A 136 7.63 16.52 -41.52
CA ASP A 136 7.76 17.98 -41.52
C ASP A 136 6.40 18.71 -41.46
N ASN A 137 5.29 17.95 -41.54
CA ASN A 137 3.92 18.46 -41.58
C ASN A 137 3.63 19.45 -42.71
N ASP A 138 4.41 19.41 -43.83
CA ASP A 138 4.21 20.23 -45.00
C ASP A 138 3.75 19.38 -46.20
N PRO A 139 2.49 19.55 -46.65
CA PRO A 139 1.96 18.76 -47.78
C PRO A 139 2.69 18.99 -49.10
N THR A 140 3.56 20.00 -49.18
CA THR A 140 4.24 20.40 -50.42
C THR A 140 5.66 19.82 -50.54
N THR A 141 6.23 19.34 -49.45
CA THR A 141 7.56 18.73 -49.40
C THR A 141 7.46 17.22 -49.24
N PRO A 142 7.81 16.42 -50.28
CA PRO A 142 7.80 14.97 -50.10
C PRO A 142 8.82 14.50 -49.09
N ASP A 143 8.38 13.87 -48.01
CA ASP A 143 9.25 13.27 -46.99
C ASP A 143 8.76 11.87 -46.57
N GLU A 144 9.46 11.28 -45.59
CA GLU A 144 9.12 9.95 -45.07
C GLU A 144 7.78 9.98 -44.32
N GLY A 145 6.89 9.05 -44.67
CA GLY A 145 5.55 8.90 -44.06
C GLY A 145 4.45 9.67 -44.81
N GLN A 146 4.77 10.60 -45.71
CA GLN A 146 3.73 11.38 -46.39
C GLN A 146 2.83 10.50 -47.26
N ALA A 147 1.52 10.62 -47.09
CA ALA A 147 0.45 9.93 -47.84
C ALA A 147 0.56 8.39 -47.77
N ASP A 148 1.09 7.83 -46.70
CA ASP A 148 1.17 6.38 -46.51
C ASP A 148 -0.07 5.80 -45.76
N GLY A 149 -0.93 6.67 -45.26
CA GLY A 149 -2.17 6.30 -44.59
C GLY A 149 -1.99 5.78 -43.14
N VAL A 150 -0.79 5.92 -42.60
CA VAL A 150 -0.45 5.44 -41.23
C VAL A 150 0.15 6.58 -40.43
N TRP A 151 -0.48 6.97 -39.36
CA TRP A 151 0.06 8.00 -38.48
C TRP A 151 1.44 7.63 -37.93
N GLN A 152 2.36 8.58 -38.00
CA GLN A 152 3.70 8.46 -37.47
C GLN A 152 4.00 9.53 -36.42
N PRO A 153 4.87 9.23 -35.41
CA PRO A 153 5.31 10.23 -34.45
C PRO A 153 5.99 11.43 -35.14
N GLY A 154 5.35 12.59 -35.09
CA GLY A 154 5.77 13.81 -35.76
C GLY A 154 4.65 14.41 -36.62
N GLU A 155 3.75 13.61 -37.13
CA GLU A 155 2.59 14.08 -37.85
C GLU A 155 1.52 14.64 -36.88
N ARG A 156 0.86 15.71 -37.36
CA ARG A 156 -0.12 16.44 -36.55
C ARG A 156 -1.40 15.66 -36.40
N LEU A 157 -1.72 15.32 -35.13
CA LEU A 157 -3.04 14.80 -34.73
C LEU A 157 -4.10 15.91 -34.81
N LEU A 158 -5.27 15.55 -35.32
CA LEU A 158 -6.50 16.37 -35.38
C LEU A 158 -7.49 15.99 -34.29
N LEU A 159 -7.18 15.00 -33.44
CA LEU A 159 -8.04 14.51 -32.38
C LEU A 159 -8.31 15.62 -31.35
N ASP A 160 -9.58 15.86 -31.11
CA ASP A 160 -10.06 16.66 -29.98
C ASP A 160 -10.30 15.79 -28.74
N ALA A 161 -10.55 16.43 -27.59
CA ALA A 161 -10.81 15.70 -26.34
C ALA A 161 -12.02 14.75 -26.43
N ASP A 162 -12.99 15.08 -27.31
CA ASP A 162 -14.19 14.27 -27.52
C ASP A 162 -13.93 13.01 -28.38
N ASP A 163 -12.80 12.92 -29.05
CA ASP A 163 -12.39 11.77 -29.87
C ASP A 163 -11.64 10.72 -29.03
N LEU A 164 -11.27 11.08 -27.82
CA LEU A 164 -10.61 10.18 -26.86
C LEU A 164 -11.65 9.32 -26.16
N TYR A 165 -11.39 8.02 -26.03
CA TYR A 165 -12.24 7.24 -25.15
C TYR A 165 -11.68 7.24 -23.74
N MET A 166 -12.57 7.31 -22.76
CA MET A 166 -12.20 7.27 -21.35
C MET A 166 -12.16 5.81 -20.87
N ALA A 167 -11.05 5.42 -20.31
CA ALA A 167 -10.83 4.09 -19.76
C ALA A 167 -10.63 4.16 -18.23
N SER A 168 -10.66 3.01 -17.56
CA SER A 168 -10.35 2.91 -16.15
C SER A 168 -9.37 1.77 -15.87
N SER A 169 -8.52 1.96 -14.88
CA SER A 169 -7.64 0.93 -14.32
C SER A 169 -8.12 0.58 -12.91
N SER A 170 -8.06 -0.69 -12.55
CA SER A 170 -8.47 -1.13 -11.21
C SER A 170 -7.63 -2.29 -10.73
N ASP A 171 -7.00 -2.10 -9.57
CA ASP A 171 -6.26 -3.11 -8.84
C ASP A 171 -7.01 -3.47 -7.56
N MET A 172 -7.16 -4.75 -7.29
CA MET A 172 -7.89 -5.27 -6.14
C MET A 172 -7.06 -6.32 -5.41
N ALA A 173 -7.15 -6.32 -4.08
CA ALA A 173 -6.61 -7.40 -3.28
C ALA A 173 -7.61 -7.85 -2.20
N MET A 174 -7.67 -9.15 -1.98
CA MET A 174 -8.41 -9.77 -0.88
C MET A 174 -7.42 -10.49 0.02
N ILE A 175 -7.45 -10.18 1.31
CA ILE A 175 -6.58 -10.74 2.34
C ILE A 175 -7.47 -11.53 3.31
N LEU A 176 -7.20 -12.82 3.48
CA LEU A 176 -7.88 -13.69 4.43
C LEU A 176 -6.87 -14.12 5.48
N SER A 177 -7.13 -13.79 6.74
CA SER A 177 -6.15 -13.91 7.81
C SER A 177 -6.66 -14.78 8.96
N TYR A 178 -5.74 -15.50 9.57
CA TYR A 178 -5.94 -16.18 10.83
C TYR A 178 -4.79 -15.88 11.79
N ALA A 179 -5.12 -15.60 13.04
CA ALA A 179 -4.14 -15.39 14.09
C ALA A 179 -4.44 -16.22 15.33
N ARG A 180 -3.40 -16.54 16.07
CA ARG A 180 -3.51 -17.28 17.34
C ARG A 180 -2.48 -16.80 18.34
N GLN A 181 -2.93 -16.62 19.58
CA GLN A 181 -2.07 -16.31 20.71
C GLN A 181 -1.50 -17.58 21.35
N ARG A 182 -0.24 -17.55 21.76
CA ARG A 182 0.42 -18.62 22.50
C ARG A 182 0.98 -18.09 23.82
N GLY A 183 0.28 -18.41 24.89
CA GLY A 183 0.56 -17.84 26.20
C GLY A 183 0.17 -16.35 26.24
N ARG A 184 0.76 -15.57 27.15
CA ARG A 184 0.41 -14.15 27.33
C ARG A 184 1.21 -13.19 26.45
N HIS A 185 2.35 -13.65 25.93
CA HIS A 185 3.37 -12.76 25.38
C HIS A 185 3.60 -12.95 23.87
N LEU A 186 3.02 -13.96 23.24
CA LEU A 186 3.37 -14.31 21.87
C LEU A 186 2.11 -14.57 21.06
N ALA A 187 2.03 -13.93 19.90
CA ALA A 187 1.00 -14.16 18.91
C ALA A 187 1.62 -14.40 17.53
N PHE A 188 0.95 -15.24 16.76
CA PHE A 188 1.29 -15.54 15.36
C PHE A 188 0.08 -15.30 14.49
N GLY A 189 0.31 -14.82 13.28
CA GLY A 189 -0.72 -14.67 12.27
C GLY A 189 -0.21 -15.04 10.90
N GLY A 190 -1.12 -15.43 10.04
CA GLY A 190 -0.84 -15.66 8.63
C GLY A 190 -1.99 -15.20 7.77
N SER A 191 -1.70 -14.78 6.57
CA SER A 191 -2.69 -14.32 5.59
C SER A 191 -2.49 -15.00 4.25
N LEU A 192 -3.61 -15.32 3.61
CA LEU A 192 -3.67 -15.68 2.21
C LEU A 192 -4.17 -14.45 1.45
N LYS A 193 -3.40 -14.00 0.47
CA LYS A 193 -3.68 -12.81 -0.32
C LYS A 193 -3.97 -13.21 -1.77
N PHE A 194 -5.04 -12.67 -2.33
CA PHE A 194 -5.39 -12.78 -3.74
C PHE A 194 -5.33 -11.40 -4.36
N VAL A 195 -4.68 -11.29 -5.50
CA VAL A 195 -4.50 -10.03 -6.23
C VAL A 195 -5.12 -10.16 -7.60
N ARG A 196 -5.88 -9.16 -8.02
CA ARG A 196 -6.40 -9.00 -9.36
C ARG A 196 -6.13 -7.59 -9.83
N GLN A 197 -5.55 -7.45 -11.01
CA GLN A 197 -5.34 -6.15 -11.64
C GLN A 197 -6.05 -6.13 -13.01
N SER A 198 -6.50 -4.96 -13.41
CA SER A 198 -7.17 -4.72 -14.69
C SER A 198 -6.72 -3.38 -15.22
N ILE A 199 -6.01 -3.38 -16.31
CA ILE A 199 -5.57 -2.17 -17.02
C ILE A 199 -6.26 -2.10 -18.38
N PRO A 200 -6.58 -0.90 -18.88
CA PRO A 200 -7.19 -0.77 -20.21
C PRO A 200 -6.20 -1.24 -21.27
N ASP A 201 -6.71 -1.93 -22.28
CA ASP A 201 -5.98 -2.20 -23.52
C ASP A 201 -6.21 -1.03 -24.49
N THR A 202 -5.55 -1.06 -25.59
CA THR A 202 -5.59 -0.02 -26.64
C THR A 202 -6.88 0.03 -27.44
N LEU A 203 -7.80 -0.92 -27.26
CA LEU A 203 -9.13 -0.89 -27.86
C LEU A 203 -10.20 -0.55 -26.80
N PRO A 204 -11.22 0.24 -27.16
CA PRO A 204 -12.30 0.60 -26.26
C PRO A 204 -12.98 -0.63 -25.65
N GLY A 205 -13.06 -0.67 -24.31
CA GLY A 205 -13.70 -1.76 -23.58
C GLY A 205 -12.87 -3.05 -23.43
N GLU A 206 -11.67 -3.12 -23.99
CA GLU A 206 -10.75 -4.23 -23.77
C GLU A 206 -9.84 -3.96 -22.56
N HIS A 207 -9.58 -5.01 -21.79
CA HIS A 207 -8.72 -4.96 -20.61
C HIS A 207 -7.74 -6.13 -20.59
N VAL A 208 -6.51 -5.83 -20.22
CA VAL A 208 -5.53 -6.86 -19.84
C VAL A 208 -5.64 -7.06 -18.34
N THR A 209 -5.92 -8.29 -17.93
CA THR A 209 -6.13 -8.62 -16.51
C THR A 209 -5.05 -9.52 -15.98
N SER A 210 -4.70 -9.36 -14.70
CA SER A 210 -3.83 -10.29 -13.99
C SER A 210 -4.54 -10.95 -12.81
N PHE A 211 -4.03 -12.09 -12.41
CA PHE A 211 -4.39 -12.76 -11.18
C PHE A 211 -3.15 -13.29 -10.49
N GLY A 212 -3.12 -13.18 -9.15
CA GLY A 212 -2.04 -13.70 -8.33
C GLY A 212 -2.49 -14.09 -6.93
N ALA A 213 -1.64 -14.90 -6.28
CA ALA A 213 -1.85 -15.29 -4.89
C ALA A 213 -0.52 -15.27 -4.13
N GLY A 214 -0.56 -14.84 -2.88
CA GLY A 214 0.59 -14.72 -1.99
C GLY A 214 0.25 -15.09 -0.56
N LEU A 215 1.29 -15.26 0.25
CA LEU A 215 1.19 -15.57 1.67
C LEU A 215 1.95 -14.52 2.48
N ASP A 216 1.34 -14.06 3.57
CA ASP A 216 1.98 -13.22 4.56
C ASP A 216 2.05 -13.95 5.91
N ALA A 217 3.09 -13.66 6.71
CA ALA A 217 3.25 -14.25 8.03
C ALA A 217 3.74 -13.20 9.02
N GLY A 218 3.10 -13.12 10.18
CA GLY A 218 3.41 -12.14 11.20
C GLY A 218 3.56 -12.73 12.59
N VAL A 219 4.30 -12.02 13.43
CA VAL A 219 4.50 -12.34 14.84
C VAL A 219 4.47 -11.06 15.67
N LEU A 220 3.86 -11.14 16.85
CA LEU A 220 3.96 -10.12 17.90
C LEU A 220 4.45 -10.77 19.19
N TYR A 221 5.39 -10.09 19.84
CA TYR A 221 5.93 -10.48 21.13
C TYR A 221 5.85 -9.32 22.12
N MET A 222 5.17 -9.53 23.25
CA MET A 222 4.99 -8.55 24.32
C MET A 222 5.83 -8.95 25.53
N PRO A 223 7.09 -8.53 25.65
CA PRO A 223 7.94 -8.84 26.80
C PRO A 223 7.39 -8.24 28.10
N SER A 224 6.62 -7.18 28.01
CA SER A 224 5.93 -6.53 29.12
C SER A 224 4.65 -5.86 28.61
N ASP A 225 3.80 -5.39 29.51
CA ASP A 225 2.56 -4.65 29.16
C ASP A 225 2.86 -3.31 28.49
N ALA A 226 4.06 -2.77 28.62
CA ALA A 226 4.47 -1.51 28.05
C ALA A 226 5.17 -1.65 26.69
N VAL A 227 5.72 -2.82 26.34
CA VAL A 227 6.57 -3.00 25.16
C VAL A 227 6.01 -4.11 24.27
N THR A 228 5.88 -3.80 23.00
CA THR A 228 5.52 -4.76 21.95
C THR A 228 6.59 -4.77 20.87
N LEU A 229 7.01 -5.94 20.44
CA LEU A 229 7.88 -6.16 19.29
C LEU A 229 7.10 -6.90 18.22
N GLY A 230 7.20 -6.45 16.99
CA GLY A 230 6.49 -7.02 15.85
C GLY A 230 7.44 -7.37 14.71
N ALA A 231 7.09 -8.40 13.96
CA ALA A 231 7.67 -8.66 12.65
C ALA A 231 6.61 -9.25 11.72
N VAL A 232 6.66 -8.86 10.46
CA VAL A 232 5.81 -9.42 9.41
C VAL A 232 6.64 -9.58 8.14
N VAL A 233 6.40 -10.66 7.41
CA VAL A 233 6.91 -10.87 6.06
C VAL A 233 5.72 -10.89 5.13
N HIS A 234 5.71 -9.96 4.21
CA HIS A 234 4.74 -9.91 3.12
C HIS A 234 5.26 -10.68 1.92
N ASP A 235 4.35 -11.31 1.17
CA ASP A 235 4.67 -12.07 -0.03
C ASP A 235 5.75 -13.14 0.20
N LEU A 236 5.67 -13.85 1.34
CA LEU A 236 6.65 -14.84 1.82
C LEU A 236 7.06 -15.88 0.77
N THR A 237 6.12 -16.27 -0.09
CA THR A 237 6.33 -17.26 -1.16
C THR A 237 6.62 -16.61 -2.51
N THR A 238 6.85 -15.29 -2.57
CA THR A 238 6.83 -14.50 -3.79
C THR A 238 5.47 -14.57 -4.47
N THR A 239 4.74 -13.47 -4.55
CA THR A 239 3.44 -13.45 -5.23
C THR A 239 3.64 -13.40 -6.74
N TYR A 240 3.10 -14.39 -7.41
CA TYR A 240 3.17 -14.54 -8.85
C TYR A 240 1.93 -13.98 -9.50
N LEU A 241 2.09 -13.00 -10.41
CA LEU A 241 1.02 -12.41 -11.18
C LEU A 241 1.05 -12.96 -12.61
N ALA A 242 -0.04 -13.60 -13.03
CA ALA A 242 -0.24 -14.09 -14.38
C ALA A 242 -1.20 -13.18 -15.14
N TRP A 243 -0.72 -12.52 -16.18
CA TRP A 243 -1.48 -11.63 -17.04
C TRP A 243 -2.15 -12.40 -18.19
N SER A 244 -3.32 -11.95 -18.62
CA SER A 244 -4.09 -12.54 -19.73
C SER A 244 -3.37 -12.48 -21.07
N ASN A 245 -2.45 -11.54 -21.27
CA ASN A 245 -1.59 -11.41 -22.43
C ASN A 245 -0.35 -12.34 -22.43
N GLY A 246 -0.23 -13.21 -21.42
CA GLY A 246 0.89 -14.15 -21.24
C GLY A 246 2.08 -13.57 -20.48
N THR A 247 2.09 -12.29 -20.14
CA THR A 247 3.12 -11.67 -19.28
C THR A 247 3.06 -12.27 -17.86
N ARG A 248 4.20 -12.33 -17.22
CA ARG A 248 4.35 -12.85 -15.86
C ARG A 248 5.18 -11.89 -15.03
N GLU A 249 4.68 -11.56 -13.85
CA GLU A 249 5.35 -10.66 -12.91
C GLU A 249 5.48 -11.30 -11.54
N LEU A 250 6.45 -10.83 -10.77
CA LEU A 250 6.75 -11.33 -9.44
C LEU A 250 6.80 -10.16 -8.46
N ILE A 251 6.02 -10.26 -7.39
CA ILE A 251 6.12 -9.36 -6.23
C ILE A 251 7.11 -10.02 -5.26
N ALA A 252 8.24 -9.36 -5.02
CA ALA A 252 9.26 -9.85 -4.12
C ALA A 252 8.79 -9.82 -2.66
N PRO A 253 9.27 -10.74 -1.82
CA PRO A 253 9.07 -10.65 -0.38
C PRO A 253 9.60 -9.33 0.20
N THR A 254 8.86 -8.77 1.16
CA THR A 254 9.30 -7.66 2.00
C THR A 254 9.14 -8.02 3.47
N MET A 255 9.87 -7.36 4.35
CA MET A 255 9.77 -7.61 5.79
C MET A 255 9.70 -6.29 6.54
N ASP A 256 8.74 -6.17 7.44
CA ASP A 256 8.69 -5.08 8.41
C ASP A 256 9.00 -5.61 9.80
N THR A 257 9.87 -4.91 10.53
CA THR A 257 10.15 -5.18 11.95
C THR A 257 9.86 -3.93 12.75
N GLY A 258 9.16 -4.05 13.85
CA GLY A 258 8.70 -2.91 14.63
C GLY A 258 8.86 -3.09 16.13
N ALA A 259 8.95 -1.97 16.83
CA ALA A 259 8.87 -1.89 18.27
C ALA A 259 7.91 -0.78 18.67
N ALA A 260 7.10 -1.02 19.68
CA ALA A 260 6.21 -0.01 20.26
C ALA A 260 6.37 0.02 21.78
N CYS A 261 6.24 1.22 22.33
CA CYS A 261 6.25 1.43 23.77
C CYS A 261 5.07 2.31 24.19
N THR A 262 4.21 1.78 25.08
CA THR A 262 3.05 2.49 25.57
C THR A 262 3.24 2.90 27.03
N PHE A 263 3.09 4.20 27.28
CA PHE A 263 3.21 4.84 28.58
C PHE A 263 1.86 5.37 29.03
N HIS A 264 1.61 5.30 30.33
CA HIS A 264 0.42 5.90 30.97
C HIS A 264 0.86 6.99 31.93
N PRO A 265 1.14 8.22 31.45
CA PRO A 265 1.68 9.32 32.26
C PRO A 265 0.73 9.78 33.38
N ALA A 266 -0.56 9.55 33.21
CA ALA A 266 -1.59 9.80 34.21
C ALA A 266 -2.80 8.89 33.95
N GLU A 267 -3.73 8.84 34.92
CA GLU A 267 -5.02 8.18 34.71
C GLU A 267 -5.71 8.73 33.44
N ARG A 268 -6.22 7.85 32.59
CA ARG A 268 -6.93 8.19 31.34
C ARG A 268 -6.06 8.81 30.23
N HIS A 269 -4.74 8.75 30.38
CA HIS A 269 -3.77 9.19 29.35
C HIS A 269 -2.93 7.99 28.90
N ALA A 270 -2.83 7.75 27.61
CA ALA A 270 -1.94 6.77 27.05
C ALA A 270 -1.13 7.42 25.93
N LEU A 271 0.17 7.21 25.93
CA LEU A 271 1.11 7.66 24.90
C LEU A 271 1.84 6.45 24.35
N THR A 272 1.69 6.18 23.07
CA THR A 272 2.39 5.13 22.36
C THR A 272 3.41 5.74 21.42
N TRP A 273 4.66 5.31 21.52
CA TRP A 273 5.70 5.55 20.53
C TRP A 273 5.98 4.26 19.79
N ALA A 274 6.05 4.34 18.45
CA ALA A 274 6.34 3.22 17.59
C ALA A 274 7.49 3.54 16.64
N LEU A 275 8.29 2.52 16.32
CA LEU A 275 9.39 2.56 15.36
C LEU A 275 9.34 1.29 14.51
N ASP A 276 9.29 1.45 13.20
CA ASP A 276 9.33 0.35 12.23
C ASP A 276 10.52 0.49 11.29
N LEU A 277 11.08 -0.66 10.93
CA LEU A 277 12.12 -0.83 9.92
C LEU A 277 11.54 -1.67 8.79
N ALA A 278 11.38 -1.07 7.62
CA ALA A 278 10.87 -1.73 6.41
C ALA A 278 12.02 -2.18 5.51
N TRP A 279 12.15 -3.48 5.34
CA TRP A 279 13.21 -4.14 4.58
C TRP A 279 12.68 -4.56 3.21
N GLY A 280 13.34 -4.09 2.13
CA GLY A 280 13.06 -4.49 0.76
C GLY A 280 14.20 -5.28 0.17
N PHE A 281 13.89 -6.25 -0.70
CA PHE A 281 14.86 -7.12 -1.35
C PHE A 281 14.88 -6.95 -2.88
N GLU A 282 14.27 -5.89 -3.38
CA GLU A 282 14.01 -5.61 -4.81
C GLU A 282 15.05 -4.70 -5.49
N ARG A 283 16.15 -4.33 -4.82
CA ARG A 283 17.16 -3.38 -5.35
C ARG A 283 16.61 -1.97 -5.65
N ARG A 284 15.62 -1.49 -4.90
CA ARG A 284 15.04 -0.13 -5.04
C ARG A 284 15.97 0.96 -4.50
N ARG A 285 17.12 1.16 -5.13
CA ARG A 285 18.17 2.06 -4.61
C ARG A 285 17.80 3.54 -4.61
N ALA A 286 17.01 3.99 -5.59
CA ALA A 286 16.70 5.40 -5.77
C ALA A 286 15.64 5.92 -4.77
N ASP A 287 14.74 5.04 -4.31
CA ASP A 287 13.57 5.44 -3.52
C ASP A 287 13.70 5.11 -2.03
N ALA A 288 14.75 4.38 -1.61
CA ALA A 288 14.97 3.96 -0.22
C ALA A 288 15.88 4.92 0.54
N GLN A 289 15.64 5.10 1.86
CA GLN A 289 16.51 5.90 2.72
C GLN A 289 17.93 5.34 2.79
N MET A 290 18.07 4.03 2.86
CA MET A 290 19.35 3.33 2.87
C MET A 290 19.32 2.10 1.96
N SER A 291 20.43 1.84 1.27
CA SER A 291 20.57 0.65 0.44
C SER A 291 21.96 0.05 0.56
N VAL A 292 22.03 -1.27 0.77
CA VAL A 292 23.29 -2.04 0.80
C VAL A 292 23.12 -3.27 -0.09
N GLY A 293 23.78 -3.26 -1.24
CA GLY A 293 23.64 -4.35 -2.22
C GLY A 293 22.23 -4.42 -2.81
N ALA A 294 21.54 -5.52 -2.57
CA ALA A 294 20.16 -5.74 -2.99
C ALA A 294 19.13 -5.37 -1.90
N VAL A 295 19.58 -5.11 -0.68
CA VAL A 295 18.71 -4.83 0.47
C VAL A 295 18.51 -3.33 0.59
N THR A 296 17.25 -2.93 0.78
CA THR A 296 16.86 -1.55 1.10
C THR A 296 16.24 -1.49 2.49
N LEU A 297 16.35 -0.35 3.14
CA LEU A 297 15.82 -0.11 4.47
C LEU A 297 15.21 1.27 4.54
N ASP A 298 13.93 1.31 4.96
CA ASP A 298 13.21 2.52 5.28
C ASP A 298 12.82 2.53 6.77
N VAL A 299 12.94 3.68 7.40
CA VAL A 299 12.62 3.89 8.82
C VAL A 299 11.33 4.70 8.92
N ARG A 300 10.40 4.22 9.73
CA ARG A 300 9.14 4.90 10.04
C ARG A 300 9.04 5.07 11.56
N THR A 301 8.56 6.21 12.01
CA THR A 301 8.32 6.42 13.44
C THR A 301 7.04 7.21 13.66
N GLY A 302 6.36 6.93 14.75
CA GLY A 302 5.09 7.56 15.07
C GLY A 302 4.81 7.67 16.56
N LEU A 303 4.00 8.66 16.88
CA LEU A 303 3.46 8.91 18.20
C LEU A 303 1.95 8.92 18.14
N GLU A 304 1.31 8.24 19.09
CA GLU A 304 -0.13 8.26 19.31
C GLU A 304 -0.41 8.63 20.77
N TYR A 305 -1.21 9.67 20.98
CA TYR A 305 -1.66 10.06 22.31
C TYR A 305 -3.17 9.94 22.40
N TRP A 306 -3.65 9.20 23.40
CA TRP A 306 -5.06 9.03 23.73
C TRP A 306 -5.43 9.72 25.04
N TYR A 307 -6.53 10.50 24.97
CA TYR A 307 -7.18 11.05 26.13
C TYR A 307 -8.49 10.32 26.41
N ARG A 308 -8.59 9.66 27.59
CA ARG A 308 -9.76 8.87 28.05
C ARG A 308 -10.19 7.72 27.10
N GLY A 309 -9.33 7.27 26.18
CA GLY A 309 -9.74 6.37 25.10
C GLY A 309 -10.81 6.92 24.17
N LEU A 310 -11.05 8.25 24.22
CA LEU A 310 -12.08 8.96 23.47
C LEU A 310 -11.48 9.78 22.32
N LEU A 311 -10.46 10.56 22.62
CA LEU A 311 -9.79 11.44 21.66
C LEU A 311 -8.36 10.97 21.45
N ALA A 312 -7.93 10.93 20.20
CA ALA A 312 -6.56 10.64 19.82
C ALA A 312 -5.95 11.77 18.99
N VAL A 313 -4.66 12.01 19.19
CA VAL A 313 -3.83 12.85 18.32
C VAL A 313 -2.60 12.04 17.95
N ARG A 314 -2.18 12.14 16.68
CA ARG A 314 -1.08 11.36 16.12
C ARG A 314 -0.15 12.23 15.31
N SER A 315 1.12 11.86 15.29
CA SER A 315 2.12 12.40 14.38
C SER A 315 3.13 11.32 14.02
N GLY A 316 3.64 11.34 12.82
CA GLY A 316 4.62 10.36 12.37
C GLY A 316 5.42 10.81 11.18
N VAL A 317 6.53 10.12 10.96
CA VAL A 317 7.44 10.33 9.85
C VAL A 317 7.62 9.02 9.11
N ASN A 318 7.48 9.06 7.80
CA ASN A 318 7.71 7.94 6.89
C ASN A 318 8.66 8.40 5.79
N VAL A 319 9.91 7.89 5.81
CA VAL A 319 10.95 8.22 4.80
C VAL A 319 11.14 9.74 4.66
N LYS A 320 10.43 10.35 3.73
CA LYS A 320 10.49 11.79 3.40
C LYS A 320 9.21 12.53 3.79
N ASP A 321 8.20 11.81 4.27
CA ASP A 321 6.85 12.34 4.50
C ASP A 321 6.61 12.60 5.97
N LEU A 322 5.84 13.65 6.24
CA LEU A 322 5.35 13.98 7.57
C LEU A 322 3.85 13.72 7.64
N ALA A 323 3.39 13.01 8.67
CA ALA A 323 1.99 12.68 8.85
C ALA A 323 1.44 13.21 10.17
N PHE A 324 0.15 13.58 10.15
CA PHE A 324 -0.62 13.96 11.31
C PHE A 324 -1.96 13.21 11.29
N GLY A 325 -2.52 12.97 12.46
CA GLY A 325 -3.81 12.32 12.57
C GLY A 325 -4.57 12.73 13.81
N ALA A 326 -5.89 12.59 13.73
CA ALA A 326 -6.81 12.74 14.85
C ALA A 326 -7.83 11.61 14.85
N GLY A 327 -8.28 11.21 16.01
CA GLY A 327 -9.29 10.15 16.17
C GLY A 327 -10.30 10.47 17.26
N LEU A 328 -11.53 10.01 17.04
CA LEU A 328 -12.62 10.08 17.99
C LEU A 328 -13.23 8.69 18.12
N ARG A 329 -13.38 8.21 19.35
CA ARG A 329 -14.09 6.96 19.67
C ARG A 329 -15.26 7.28 20.59
N TYR A 330 -16.46 6.87 20.22
CA TYR A 330 -17.65 7.00 21.07
C TYR A 330 -18.49 5.73 21.02
N LYS A 331 -18.54 5.01 22.13
CA LYS A 331 -19.20 3.70 22.21
C LYS A 331 -18.64 2.72 21.17
N GLN A 332 -19.46 2.33 20.22
CA GLN A 332 -19.15 1.35 19.17
C GLN A 332 -18.64 1.97 17.87
N VAL A 333 -18.59 3.31 17.80
CA VAL A 333 -18.22 4.03 16.58
C VAL A 333 -16.93 4.79 16.81
N GLY A 334 -16.04 4.71 15.86
CA GLY A 334 -14.84 5.53 15.78
C GLY A 334 -14.73 6.21 14.42
N VAL A 335 -14.10 7.36 14.40
CA VAL A 335 -13.71 8.07 13.18
C VAL A 335 -12.27 8.52 13.34
N ASP A 336 -11.46 8.24 12.36
CA ASP A 336 -10.08 8.71 12.28
C ASP A 336 -9.85 9.47 10.99
N TYR A 337 -9.08 10.51 11.08
CA TYR A 337 -8.58 11.32 9.97
C TYR A 337 -7.06 11.37 10.03
N ALA A 338 -6.43 11.33 8.86
CA ALA A 338 -5.01 11.60 8.73
C ALA A 338 -4.72 12.44 7.49
N ALA A 339 -3.68 13.26 7.60
CA ALA A 339 -3.07 14.00 6.51
C ALA A 339 -1.59 13.65 6.44
N GLN A 340 -1.10 13.35 5.23
CA GLN A 340 0.31 13.09 4.95
C GLN A 340 0.82 14.12 3.96
N LEU A 341 1.86 14.83 4.36
CA LEU A 341 2.57 15.81 3.55
C LEU A 341 3.74 15.10 2.88
N HIS A 342 3.64 14.91 1.58
CA HIS A 342 4.65 14.22 0.80
C HIS A 342 5.89 15.08 0.60
N ARG A 343 7.07 14.42 0.58
CA ARG A 343 8.38 15.05 0.35
C ARG A 343 8.74 16.19 1.31
N PHE A 344 8.12 16.24 2.49
CA PHE A 344 8.36 17.30 3.48
C PHE A 344 9.83 17.41 3.90
N PHE A 345 10.56 16.30 3.96
CA PHE A 345 11.98 16.23 4.29
C PHE A 345 12.88 15.97 3.06
N ALA A 346 12.34 16.05 1.84
CA ALA A 346 13.14 15.92 0.63
C ALA A 346 13.99 17.19 0.47
N ALA A 347 15.29 17.02 0.16
CA ALA A 347 16.08 18.12 -0.36
C ALA A 347 15.54 18.53 -1.74
N ASP A 348 15.65 19.81 -2.08
CA ASP A 348 15.30 20.32 -3.41
C ASP A 348 15.99 19.46 -4.46
N ASP A 349 15.20 18.75 -5.25
CA ASP A 349 15.69 17.91 -6.35
C ASP A 349 15.66 18.79 -7.60
N ASP A 350 16.84 19.14 -8.14
CA ASP A 350 16.99 20.02 -9.31
C ASP A 350 16.27 19.52 -10.58
N GLN A 351 15.70 18.31 -10.54
CA GLN A 351 14.98 17.73 -11.68
C GLN A 351 13.58 18.32 -11.92
N PHE A 352 12.94 18.93 -10.91
CA PHE A 352 11.61 19.54 -11.03
C PHE A 352 11.55 20.86 -10.23
N PRO A 353 12.22 21.94 -10.71
CA PRO A 353 12.35 23.19 -9.95
C PRO A 353 11.03 23.96 -9.73
N ASP A 354 9.97 23.63 -10.46
CA ASP A 354 8.68 24.35 -10.38
C ASP A 354 7.62 23.66 -9.50
N ASP A 355 7.91 22.48 -8.91
CA ASP A 355 6.92 21.74 -8.12
C ASP A 355 7.04 22.05 -6.62
N THR A 356 6.77 23.32 -6.28
CA THR A 356 6.74 23.82 -4.89
C THR A 356 5.45 23.46 -4.14
N ASN A 357 4.50 22.77 -4.77
CA ASN A 357 3.27 22.35 -4.15
C ASN A 357 3.51 21.10 -3.30
N LEU A 358 3.44 21.24 -1.97
CA LEU A 358 3.32 20.12 -1.05
C LEU A 358 2.08 19.31 -1.44
N ASP A 359 2.31 18.12 -1.98
CA ASP A 359 1.22 17.16 -2.21
C ASP A 359 0.74 16.60 -0.86
N VAL A 360 -0.55 16.77 -0.58
CA VAL A 360 -1.16 16.33 0.67
C VAL A 360 -2.15 15.22 0.39
N THR A 361 -1.89 14.06 0.94
CA THR A 361 -2.86 12.97 0.94
C THR A 361 -3.76 13.06 2.16
N HIS A 362 -5.07 13.00 1.95
CA HIS A 362 -6.08 12.94 2.99
C HIS A 362 -6.68 11.53 3.07
N LEU A 363 -6.85 11.03 4.29
CA LEU A 363 -7.45 9.73 4.54
C LEU A 363 -8.46 9.83 5.67
N VAL A 364 -9.65 9.27 5.44
CA VAL A 364 -10.70 9.10 6.44
C VAL A 364 -11.00 7.62 6.61
N SER A 365 -11.12 7.17 7.85
CA SER A 365 -11.63 5.86 8.19
C SER A 365 -12.67 5.93 9.30
N ALA A 366 -13.66 5.07 9.22
CA ALA A 366 -14.64 4.86 10.29
C ALA A 366 -14.48 3.46 10.85
N SER A 367 -14.68 3.27 12.16
CA SER A 367 -14.67 1.95 12.79
C SER A 367 -15.99 1.67 13.48
N PHE A 368 -16.44 0.42 13.39
CA PHE A 368 -17.62 -0.09 14.05
C PHE A 368 -17.23 -1.35 14.84
N SER A 369 -17.45 -1.32 16.16
CA SER A 369 -17.09 -2.43 17.05
C SER A 369 -18.29 -2.91 17.87
N TRP A 370 -18.42 -4.24 18.11
CA TRP A 370 -19.52 -4.85 18.87
C TRP A 370 -19.16 -6.18 19.54
#